data_668044972525506f7f48250870274155
#
_entry.id   668044972525506f7f48250870274155
#
_cell.length_a   1.000
_cell.length_b   1.000
_cell.length_c   1.000
_cell.angle_alpha   90.00
_cell.angle_beta   90.00
_cell.angle_gamma   90.00
#
_symmetry.space_group_name_H-M   'P 1'
#
loop_
_entity.id
_entity.type
_entity.pdbx_description
1 polymer ?
#
loop_
_entity_poly.entity_id
_entity_poly.type
_entity_poly.pdbx_seq_one_letter_code
_entity_poly.pdbx_strand_id
1 'polypeptide(L)'
;RTKTQPSLIGAKNFLSFLKDELIPSIDKKYPTKTENNILYGSSLGGLFTVYAYLEEPSLFKSYISIEPVLRLSENYINKIASESFEKNRDSKNTLWISSRDGKAFDDMGIAKFESILTLKAPKNLH
;
A
#
# COMPACT_ATOMS: atom_id res chain seq x y z
N ARG A 1 15.52 -22.51 -2.67
CA ARG A 1 15.98 -21.12 -2.40
C ARG A 1 14.83 -20.17 -2.69
N THR A 2 14.19 -19.66 -1.66
CA THR A 2 13.36 -18.47 -1.75
C THR A 2 14.26 -17.33 -2.24
N LYS A 3 14.18 -16.98 -3.51
CA LYS A 3 14.76 -15.74 -4.01
C LYS A 3 14.01 -14.61 -3.33
N THR A 4 14.59 -14.07 -2.27
CA THR A 4 14.15 -12.80 -1.70
C THR A 4 14.22 -11.80 -2.84
N GLN A 5 13.06 -11.32 -3.28
CA GLN A 5 13.02 -10.34 -4.37
C GLN A 5 13.70 -9.07 -3.86
N PRO A 6 14.78 -8.59 -4.50
CA PRO A 6 15.53 -7.42 -4.01
C PRO A 6 14.67 -6.17 -3.81
N SER A 7 13.59 -6.05 -4.59
CA SER A 7 12.64 -4.94 -4.53
C SER A 7 11.88 -4.84 -3.19
N LEU A 8 11.64 -5.95 -2.50
CA LEU A 8 10.88 -5.97 -1.25
C LEU A 8 11.72 -5.55 -0.04
N ILE A 9 13.03 -5.84 -0.05
CA ILE A 9 13.95 -5.38 0.98
C ILE A 9 14.04 -3.85 0.95
N GLY A 10 14.13 -3.28 -0.24
CA GLY A 10 14.12 -1.83 -0.44
C GLY A 10 12.83 -1.18 0.05
N ALA A 11 11.67 -1.78 -0.24
CA ALA A 11 10.37 -1.28 0.21
C ALA A 11 10.25 -1.24 1.73
N LYS A 12 10.67 -2.31 2.41
CA LYS A 12 10.67 -2.38 3.87
C LYS A 12 11.56 -1.31 4.50
N ASN A 13 12.77 -1.15 3.99
CA ASN A 13 13.72 -0.15 4.49
C ASN A 13 13.21 1.27 4.24
N PHE A 14 12.62 1.52 3.07
CA PHE A 14 12.04 2.82 2.75
C PHE A 14 10.82 3.14 3.61
N LEU A 15 9.96 2.17 3.88
CA LEU A 15 8.82 2.35 4.78
C LEU A 15 9.27 2.67 6.21
N SER A 16 10.29 1.97 6.71
CA SER A 16 10.90 2.26 8.02
C SER A 16 11.50 3.66 8.07
N PHE A 17 12.19 4.08 7.01
CA PHE A 17 12.71 5.45 6.90
C PHE A 17 11.61 6.50 6.96
N LEU A 18 10.51 6.31 6.23
CA LEU A 18 9.37 7.23 6.27
C LEU A 18 8.79 7.32 7.68
N LYS A 19 8.54 6.18 8.31
CA LYS A 19 7.91 6.08 9.63
C LYS A 19 8.78 6.62 10.75
N ASP A 20 10.03 6.23 10.78
CA ASP A 20 10.91 6.42 11.95
C ASP A 20 11.78 7.67 11.85
N GLU A 21 12.02 8.18 10.63
CA GLU A 21 12.96 9.27 10.38
C GLU A 21 12.33 10.46 9.67
N LEU A 22 11.77 10.28 8.46
CA LEU A 22 11.31 11.40 7.65
C LEU A 22 10.08 12.09 8.23
N ILE A 23 9.01 11.35 8.50
CA ILE A 23 7.77 11.93 9.03
C ILE A 23 8.01 12.62 10.38
N PRO A 24 8.68 12.00 11.37
CA PRO A 24 8.99 12.68 12.62
C PRO A 24 9.85 13.94 12.43
N SER A 25 10.82 13.91 11.52
CA SER A 25 11.67 15.07 11.21
C SER A 25 10.89 16.23 10.61
N ILE A 26 9.99 15.96 9.66
CA ILE A 26 9.14 16.97 9.04
C ILE A 26 8.14 17.54 10.05
N ASP A 27 7.51 16.69 10.84
CA ASP A 27 6.53 17.12 11.86
C ASP A 27 7.18 17.99 12.95
N LYS A 28 8.44 17.73 13.28
CA LYS A 28 9.21 18.54 14.22
C LYS A 28 9.61 19.90 13.64
N LYS A 29 9.89 19.96 12.34
CA LYS A 29 10.46 21.13 11.67
C LYS A 29 9.41 22.08 11.10
N TYR A 30 8.23 21.58 10.73
CA TYR A 30 7.17 22.34 10.07
C TYR A 30 5.83 22.18 10.79
N PRO A 31 4.92 23.17 10.67
CA PRO A 31 3.57 23.10 11.26
C PRO A 31 2.68 22.16 10.44
N THR A 32 2.85 20.85 10.61
CA THR A 32 2.10 19.81 9.93
C THR A 32 0.85 19.41 10.71
N LYS A 33 -0.13 18.82 9.99
CA LYS A 33 -1.27 18.11 10.59
C LYS A 33 -0.96 16.61 10.56
N THR A 34 -0.41 16.10 11.64
CA THR A 34 0.10 14.72 11.74
C THR A 34 -0.95 13.65 11.43
N GLU A 35 -2.22 13.93 11.74
CA GLU A 35 -3.35 13.03 11.49
C GLU A 35 -3.91 13.08 10.05
N ASN A 36 -3.41 13.94 9.19
CA ASN A 36 -3.90 14.15 7.82
C ASN A 36 -2.86 13.86 6.73
N ASN A 37 -1.85 13.07 7.03
CA ASN A 37 -0.85 12.67 6.05
C ASN A 37 -1.45 11.77 4.96
N ILE A 38 -1.02 12.00 3.74
CA ILE A 38 -1.42 11.22 2.56
C ILE A 38 -0.17 10.68 1.87
N LEU A 39 -0.18 9.39 1.55
CA LEU A 39 0.82 8.77 0.70
C LEU A 39 0.26 8.60 -0.72
N TYR A 40 0.97 9.17 -1.69
CA TYR A 40 0.63 9.08 -3.11
C TYR A 40 1.77 8.43 -3.89
N GLY A 41 1.43 7.51 -4.78
CA GLY A 41 2.41 6.88 -5.67
C GLY A 41 1.80 6.41 -6.98
N SER A 42 2.60 6.45 -8.04
CA SER A 42 2.22 5.99 -9.38
C SER A 42 3.17 4.91 -9.87
N SER A 43 2.65 3.95 -10.64
CA SER A 43 3.42 2.84 -11.21
C SER A 43 4.16 2.03 -10.13
N LEU A 44 5.48 2.04 -10.09
CA LEU A 44 6.27 1.40 -9.01
C LEU A 44 6.01 2.07 -7.65
N GLY A 45 5.84 3.39 -7.63
CA GLY A 45 5.40 4.12 -6.44
C GLY A 45 3.98 3.74 -6.00
N GLY A 46 3.11 3.36 -6.96
CA GLY A 46 1.79 2.81 -6.66
C GLY A 46 1.87 1.45 -5.99
N LEU A 47 2.76 0.56 -6.44
CA LEU A 47 3.06 -0.70 -5.77
C LEU A 47 3.54 -0.48 -4.32
N PHE A 48 4.46 0.46 -4.13
CA PHE A 48 4.92 0.83 -2.79
C PHE A 48 3.78 1.36 -1.91
N THR A 49 2.89 2.17 -2.46
CA THR A 49 1.73 2.73 -1.73
C THR A 49 0.80 1.62 -1.23
N VAL A 50 0.50 0.62 -2.07
CA VAL A 50 -0.27 -0.57 -1.67
C VAL A 50 0.45 -1.36 -0.59
N TYR A 51 1.74 -1.61 -0.77
CA TYR A 51 2.59 -2.28 0.22
C TYR A 51 2.55 -1.54 1.58
N ALA A 52 2.74 -0.23 1.57
CA ALA A 52 2.72 0.58 2.78
C ALA A 52 1.37 0.54 3.50
N TYR A 53 0.26 0.57 2.75
CA TYR A 53 -1.07 0.40 3.33
C TYR A 53 -1.23 -0.94 4.03
N LEU A 54 -0.76 -2.02 3.42
CA LEU A 54 -0.90 -3.37 3.97
C LEU A 54 -0.02 -3.60 5.21
N GLU A 55 1.18 -3.05 5.23
CA GLU A 55 2.12 -3.20 6.35
C GLU A 55 1.87 -2.22 7.51
N GLU A 56 1.52 -0.98 7.18
CA GLU A 56 1.34 0.12 8.16
C GLU A 56 0.08 0.92 7.83
N PRO A 57 -1.11 0.34 7.98
CA PRO A 57 -2.36 0.98 7.57
C PRO A 57 -2.69 2.26 8.35
N SER A 58 -2.09 2.45 9.53
CA SER A 58 -2.31 3.62 10.39
C SER A 58 -1.29 4.74 10.19
N LEU A 59 -0.26 4.54 9.34
CA LEU A 59 0.80 5.54 9.17
C LEU A 59 0.32 6.78 8.41
N PHE A 60 -0.56 6.59 7.44
CA PHE A 60 -1.19 7.66 6.67
C PHE A 60 -2.71 7.59 6.79
N LYS A 61 -3.38 8.72 6.72
CA LYS A 61 -4.83 8.78 6.68
C LYS A 61 -5.39 8.20 5.38
N SER A 62 -4.70 8.47 4.27
CA SER A 62 -5.10 8.01 2.95
C SER A 62 -3.89 7.56 2.14
N TYR A 63 -4.13 6.55 1.32
CA TYR A 63 -3.15 5.95 0.42
C TYR A 63 -3.73 6.01 -0.99
N ILE A 64 -3.05 6.71 -1.90
CA ILE A 64 -3.50 6.90 -3.27
C ILE A 64 -2.49 6.24 -4.20
N SER A 65 -2.92 5.15 -4.83
CA SER A 65 -2.11 4.33 -5.72
C SER A 65 -2.64 4.43 -7.16
N ILE A 66 -1.83 4.98 -8.04
CA ILE A 66 -2.19 5.17 -9.45
C ILE A 66 -1.43 4.14 -10.30
N GLU A 67 -2.18 3.35 -11.04
CA GLU A 67 -1.65 2.29 -11.93
C GLU A 67 -0.54 1.45 -11.27
N PRO A 68 -0.80 0.84 -10.11
CA PRO A 68 0.22 0.05 -9.42
C PRO A 68 0.62 -1.17 -10.23
N VAL A 69 1.93 -1.40 -10.39
CA VAL A 69 2.46 -2.59 -11.04
C VAL A 69 2.51 -3.78 -10.06
N LEU A 70 1.35 -4.22 -9.59
CA LEU A 70 1.23 -5.25 -8.53
C LEU A 70 1.84 -6.58 -8.97
N ARG A 71 1.84 -6.86 -10.25
CA ARG A 71 2.42 -8.08 -10.83
C ARG A 71 3.89 -8.30 -10.45
N LEU A 72 4.65 -7.23 -10.24
CA LEU A 72 6.07 -7.35 -9.85
C LEU A 72 6.28 -8.04 -8.50
N SER A 73 5.30 -7.99 -7.62
CA SER A 73 5.33 -8.60 -6.29
C SER A 73 4.02 -9.29 -5.93
N GLU A 74 3.32 -9.81 -6.93
CA GLU A 74 1.94 -10.30 -6.82
C GLU A 74 1.76 -11.31 -5.69
N ASN A 75 2.57 -12.35 -5.65
CA ASN A 75 2.44 -13.40 -4.64
C ASN A 75 2.62 -12.85 -3.21
N TYR A 76 3.57 -11.95 -3.02
CA TYR A 76 3.81 -11.33 -1.73
C TYR A 76 2.70 -10.36 -1.35
N ILE A 77 2.31 -9.48 -2.26
CA ILE A 77 1.23 -8.50 -2.02
C ILE A 77 -0.08 -9.21 -1.69
N ASN A 78 -0.45 -10.25 -2.43
CA ASN A 78 -1.68 -11.00 -2.19
C ASN A 78 -1.65 -11.77 -0.86
N LYS A 79 -0.48 -12.29 -0.48
CA LYS A 79 -0.29 -12.93 0.82
C LYS A 79 -0.48 -11.94 1.98
N ILE A 80 0.24 -10.83 1.96
CA ILE A 80 0.16 -9.85 3.04
C ILE A 80 -1.20 -9.12 3.07
N ALA A 81 -1.88 -8.98 1.94
CA ALA A 81 -3.24 -8.44 1.89
C ALA A 81 -4.20 -9.30 2.71
N SER A 82 -4.18 -10.60 2.50
CA SER A 82 -5.01 -11.52 3.26
C SER A 82 -4.76 -11.45 4.76
N GLU A 83 -3.49 -11.40 5.17
CA GLU A 83 -3.08 -11.30 6.57
C GLU A 83 -3.42 -9.93 7.18
N SER A 84 -3.20 -8.85 6.45
CA SER A 84 -3.44 -7.47 6.88
C SER A 84 -4.93 -7.22 7.13
N PHE A 85 -5.80 -7.66 6.24
CA PHE A 85 -7.24 -7.46 6.37
C PHE A 85 -7.85 -8.22 7.56
N GLU A 86 -7.28 -9.34 7.92
CA GLU A 86 -7.68 -10.07 9.13
C GLU A 86 -7.30 -9.31 10.41
N LYS A 87 -6.13 -8.67 10.42
CA LYS A 87 -5.61 -7.94 11.59
C LYS A 87 -6.22 -6.54 11.76
N ASN A 88 -6.57 -5.87 10.66
CA ASN A 88 -6.93 -4.46 10.63
C ASN A 88 -8.38 -4.20 10.23
N ARG A 89 -9.31 -5.04 10.69
CA ARG A 89 -10.75 -4.95 10.33
C ARG A 89 -11.40 -3.61 10.67
N ASP A 90 -10.88 -2.90 11.65
CA ASP A 90 -11.43 -1.64 12.14
C ASP A 90 -10.65 -0.41 11.62
N SER A 91 -9.77 -0.59 10.63
CA SER A 91 -9.03 0.53 10.03
C SER A 91 -9.98 1.51 9.38
N LYS A 92 -9.83 2.79 9.71
CA LYS A 92 -10.60 3.91 9.14
C LYS A 92 -9.85 4.63 8.02
N ASN A 93 -8.69 4.11 7.63
CA ASN A 93 -7.85 4.73 6.63
C ASN A 93 -8.30 4.30 5.22
N THR A 94 -8.15 5.19 4.26
CA THR A 94 -8.65 5.00 2.90
C THR A 94 -7.52 4.51 1.99
N LEU A 95 -7.81 3.50 1.18
CA LEU A 95 -6.97 3.09 0.06
C LEU A 95 -7.72 3.36 -1.25
N TRP A 96 -7.13 4.21 -2.09
CA TRP A 96 -7.60 4.50 -3.43
C TRP A 96 -6.66 3.84 -4.44
N ILE A 97 -7.22 3.07 -5.37
CA ILE A 97 -6.49 2.49 -6.49
C ILE A 97 -7.16 2.94 -7.77
N SER A 98 -6.39 3.55 -8.66
CA SER A 98 -6.81 3.92 -10.00
C SER A 98 -6.03 3.12 -11.02
N SER A 99 -6.70 2.62 -12.04
CA SER A 99 -6.10 1.87 -13.13
C SER A 99 -6.87 2.12 -14.43
N ARG A 100 -6.17 1.94 -15.54
CA ARG A 100 -6.85 1.76 -16.84
C ARG A 100 -7.60 0.44 -16.81
N ASP A 101 -8.71 0.40 -17.50
CA ASP A 101 -9.53 -0.80 -17.66
C ASP A 101 -8.99 -1.79 -18.70
N GLY A 102 -9.69 -2.90 -18.87
CA GLY A 102 -9.39 -3.93 -19.86
C GLY A 102 -8.09 -4.67 -19.57
N LYS A 103 -7.35 -4.97 -20.63
CA LYS A 103 -6.14 -5.80 -20.55
C LYS A 103 -5.07 -5.24 -19.60
N ALA A 104 -4.95 -3.92 -19.50
CA ALA A 104 -3.99 -3.29 -18.60
C ALA A 104 -4.30 -3.60 -17.12
N PHE A 105 -5.57 -3.66 -16.76
CA PHE A 105 -6.04 -4.02 -15.42
C PHE A 105 -5.60 -5.44 -15.02
N ASP A 106 -5.76 -6.39 -15.94
CA ASP A 106 -5.33 -7.78 -15.73
C ASP A 106 -3.79 -7.91 -15.72
N ASP A 107 -3.12 -7.30 -16.70
CA ASP A 107 -1.67 -7.41 -16.88
C ASP A 107 -0.87 -6.80 -15.70
N MET A 108 -1.44 -5.82 -14.99
CA MET A 108 -0.82 -5.19 -13.81
C MET A 108 -1.07 -5.95 -12.51
N GLY A 109 -1.87 -7.02 -12.54
CA GLY A 109 -2.21 -7.82 -11.35
C GLY A 109 -3.29 -7.18 -10.47
N ILE A 110 -3.97 -6.14 -10.95
CA ILE A 110 -4.97 -5.40 -10.17
C ILE A 110 -6.26 -6.19 -10.03
N ALA A 111 -6.70 -6.88 -11.08
CA ALA A 111 -7.91 -7.71 -11.05
C ALA A 111 -7.87 -8.77 -9.94
N LYS A 112 -6.74 -9.45 -9.79
CA LYS A 112 -6.56 -10.46 -8.74
C LYS A 112 -6.54 -9.84 -7.34
N PHE A 113 -5.89 -8.70 -7.19
CA PHE A 113 -5.88 -7.96 -5.94
C PHE A 113 -7.29 -7.46 -5.56
N GLU A 114 -8.04 -6.94 -6.52
CA GLU A 114 -9.44 -6.54 -6.35
C GLU A 114 -10.32 -7.70 -5.85
N SER A 115 -10.12 -8.90 -6.36
CA SER A 115 -10.83 -10.09 -5.88
C SER A 115 -10.56 -10.37 -4.40
N ILE A 116 -9.32 -10.17 -3.94
CA ILE A 116 -8.96 -10.32 -2.52
C ILE A 116 -9.60 -9.20 -1.69
N LEU A 117 -9.58 -7.97 -2.18
CA LEU A 117 -10.26 -6.84 -1.53
C LEU A 117 -11.75 -7.13 -1.33
N THR A 118 -12.43 -7.59 -2.37
CA THR A 118 -13.87 -7.89 -2.34
C THR A 118 -14.22 -8.97 -1.31
N LEU A 119 -13.37 -9.97 -1.16
CA LEU A 119 -13.62 -11.11 -0.26
C LEU A 119 -13.22 -10.86 1.19
N LYS A 120 -12.16 -10.10 1.44
CA LYS A 120 -11.49 -10.03 2.74
C LYS A 120 -11.34 -8.63 3.32
N ALA A 121 -11.51 -7.59 2.53
CA ALA A 121 -11.36 -6.22 3.02
C ALA A 121 -12.41 -5.88 4.10
N PRO A 122 -12.05 -5.01 5.06
CA PRO A 122 -13.03 -4.46 5.98
C PRO A 122 -14.18 -3.78 5.24
N LYS A 123 -15.40 -3.91 5.76
CA LYS A 123 -16.60 -3.33 5.12
C LYS A 123 -16.58 -1.81 5.02
N ASN A 124 -15.73 -1.16 5.78
CA ASN A 124 -15.54 0.29 5.80
C ASN A 124 -14.35 0.78 4.96
N LEU A 125 -13.72 -0.11 4.21
CA LEU A 125 -12.69 0.26 3.24
C LEU A 125 -13.37 0.83 1.98
N HIS A 126 -12.99 2.02 1.60
CA HIS A 126 -13.48 2.75 0.43
C HIS A 126 -12.35 3.05 -0.55
#